data_796e74ca5e9bb4a3954287e22ccdda0a
#
_entry.id   796e74ca5e9bb4a3954287e22ccdda0a
#
_cell.length_a   1.000
_cell.length_b   1.000
_cell.length_c   1.000
_cell.angle_alpha   90.00
_cell.angle_beta   90.00
_cell.angle_gamma   90.00
#
_symmetry.space_group_name_H-M   'P 1'
#
loop_
_entity.id
_entity.type
_entity.pdbx_description
1 polymer ?
#
loop_
_entity_poly.entity_id
_entity_poly.type
_entity_poly.pdbx_seq_one_letter_code
_entity_poly.pdbx_strand_id
1 'polypeptide(L)'
;MPEQILDEMNYLNYRLASVQILPEAALPEPDIVWFPDKPEKDILCKDEKLVLEGEWYQGEIQKIIVAVLALKMEMVGLHPFHSSAVRYREHTILFLGGEDNHGKTMCQIEGSRRGSQIVSTETTVTDERGWAVMGSKNVFLRHRSKGTERADKPNQDEGVAKLFEKTPEFVIYDEPTDIDLVIVPDIDGHYSTQVAELARFEREYQTFHSLMNYIGLHLMLAPGLAMPIIDTPELRVKRADFCHRFSERPYYFIRAKTPQLLFDEVERFL
;
A
#
# COMPACT_ATOMS: atom_id res chain seq x y z
N MET A 1 -10.48 2.62 -23.20
CA MET A 1 -9.45 1.74 -22.67
C MET A 1 -9.57 0.40 -23.38
N PRO A 2 -8.49 -0.23 -23.86
CA PRO A 2 -8.56 -1.55 -24.45
C PRO A 2 -9.16 -2.57 -23.48
N GLU A 3 -9.94 -3.51 -24.00
CA GLU A 3 -10.67 -4.51 -23.20
C GLU A 3 -9.78 -5.32 -22.25
N GLN A 4 -8.53 -5.58 -22.67
CA GLN A 4 -7.50 -6.26 -21.87
C GLN A 4 -7.10 -5.53 -20.58
N ILE A 5 -7.33 -4.22 -20.49
CA ILE A 5 -7.01 -3.42 -19.31
C ILE A 5 -8.20 -3.34 -18.34
N LEU A 6 -9.42 -3.56 -18.83
CA LEU A 6 -10.62 -3.55 -17.99
C LEU A 6 -10.59 -4.66 -16.93
N ASP A 7 -10.10 -5.85 -17.28
CA ASP A 7 -9.97 -6.96 -16.34
C ASP A 7 -8.99 -6.66 -15.20
N GLU A 8 -8.02 -5.78 -15.43
CA GLU A 8 -7.04 -5.39 -14.44
C GLU A 8 -7.42 -4.17 -13.63
N MET A 9 -8.39 -3.40 -14.09
CA MET A 9 -9.00 -2.37 -13.24
C MET A 9 -9.67 -2.98 -12.01
N ASN A 10 -10.11 -4.24 -12.08
CA ASN A 10 -10.53 -5.00 -10.90
C ASN A 10 -9.39 -5.21 -9.91
N TYR A 11 -8.15 -5.29 -10.37
CA TYR A 11 -6.96 -5.35 -9.53
C TYR A 11 -6.64 -3.99 -8.87
N LEU A 12 -7.06 -2.88 -9.45
CA LEU A 12 -6.94 -1.56 -8.80
C LEU A 12 -7.79 -1.48 -7.52
N ASN A 13 -8.94 -2.15 -7.48
CA ASN A 13 -9.77 -2.21 -6.27
C ASN A 13 -9.08 -2.91 -5.09
N TYR A 14 -8.04 -3.68 -5.35
CA TYR A 14 -7.19 -4.23 -4.32
C TYR A 14 -6.31 -3.16 -3.65
N ARG A 15 -5.74 -2.25 -4.42
CA ARG A 15 -4.86 -1.18 -3.92
C ARG A 15 -5.60 0.09 -3.55
N LEU A 16 -6.68 0.38 -4.27
CA LEU A 16 -7.46 1.60 -4.12
C LEU A 16 -8.85 1.25 -3.59
N ALA A 17 -9.35 2.05 -2.68
CA ALA A 17 -10.56 1.74 -1.93
C ALA A 17 -11.82 1.60 -2.79
N SER A 18 -11.89 2.26 -3.95
CA SER A 18 -13.09 2.23 -4.80
C SER A 18 -12.78 2.80 -6.17
N VAL A 19 -12.61 1.94 -7.16
CA VAL A 19 -12.43 2.35 -8.55
C VAL A 19 -13.70 2.05 -9.33
N GLN A 20 -14.22 3.06 -10.02
CA GLN A 20 -15.36 2.91 -10.92
C GLN A 20 -14.90 3.03 -12.37
N ILE A 21 -15.31 2.07 -13.19
CA ILE A 21 -15.09 2.11 -14.64
C ILE A 21 -16.35 2.69 -15.28
N LEU A 22 -16.22 3.85 -15.91
CA LEU A 22 -17.29 4.49 -16.63
C LEU A 22 -17.11 4.26 -18.14
N PRO A 23 -18.16 3.89 -18.88
CA PRO A 23 -18.08 3.63 -20.33
C PRO A 23 -17.74 4.88 -21.15
N GLU A 24 -18.06 6.06 -20.63
CA GLU A 24 -17.75 7.34 -21.23
C GLU A 24 -17.06 8.26 -20.24
N ALA A 25 -16.16 9.12 -20.73
CA ALA A 25 -15.47 10.09 -19.90
C ALA A 25 -16.50 11.12 -19.39
N ALA A 26 -16.83 11.02 -18.11
CA ALA A 26 -17.73 11.95 -17.45
C ALA A 26 -17.05 13.26 -17.05
N LEU A 27 -15.70 13.32 -17.10
CA LEU A 27 -14.92 14.47 -16.69
C LEU A 27 -14.27 15.14 -17.91
N PRO A 28 -14.34 16.48 -18.01
CA PRO A 28 -13.79 17.24 -19.13
C PRO A 28 -12.26 17.19 -19.22
N GLU A 29 -11.58 16.95 -18.10
CA GLU A 29 -10.11 16.99 -18.01
C GLU A 29 -9.55 15.78 -17.29
N PRO A 30 -8.95 14.81 -18.01
CA PRO A 30 -8.31 13.67 -17.40
C PRO A 30 -6.93 14.04 -16.82
N ASP A 31 -6.53 13.42 -15.71
CA ASP A 31 -5.19 13.54 -15.14
C ASP A 31 -4.16 12.70 -15.89
N ILE A 32 -4.61 11.62 -16.52
CA ILE A 32 -3.78 10.70 -17.33
C ILE A 32 -4.44 10.50 -18.67
N VAL A 33 -3.67 10.68 -19.75
CA VAL A 33 -4.09 10.39 -21.11
C VAL A 33 -3.15 9.34 -21.70
N TRP A 34 -3.70 8.33 -22.34
CA TRP A 34 -2.93 7.27 -22.96
C TRP A 34 -3.24 7.11 -24.45
N PHE A 35 -2.19 7.11 -25.28
CA PHE A 35 -2.21 6.90 -26.73
C PHE A 35 -1.52 5.57 -27.06
N PRO A 36 -2.23 4.44 -27.02
CA PRO A 36 -1.63 3.10 -27.21
C PRO A 36 -1.08 2.87 -28.64
N ASP A 37 -1.63 3.56 -29.64
CA ASP A 37 -1.27 3.37 -31.05
C ASP A 37 0.03 4.09 -31.49
N LYS A 38 0.71 4.75 -30.55
CA LYS A 38 2.00 5.37 -30.84
C LYS A 38 3.09 4.32 -30.97
N PRO A 39 4.05 4.50 -31.93
CA PRO A 39 5.06 3.48 -32.18
C PRO A 39 6.13 3.38 -31.11
N GLU A 40 6.34 4.42 -30.34
CA GLU A 40 7.36 4.49 -29.29
C GLU A 40 6.69 4.62 -27.92
N LYS A 41 7.27 3.92 -26.95
CA LYS A 41 6.84 3.99 -25.56
C LYS A 41 7.46 5.23 -24.92
N ASP A 42 6.62 6.12 -24.42
CA ASP A 42 7.06 7.32 -23.71
C ASP A 42 6.10 7.73 -22.60
N ILE A 43 6.62 8.51 -21.65
CA ILE A 43 5.88 9.08 -20.53
C ILE A 43 6.30 10.54 -20.33
N LEU A 44 5.36 11.45 -20.49
CA LEU A 44 5.60 12.89 -20.41
C LEU A 44 4.63 13.54 -19.43
N CYS A 45 5.05 14.66 -18.85
CA CYS A 45 4.14 15.57 -18.17
C CYS A 45 3.92 16.79 -19.07
N LYS A 46 2.69 17.00 -19.51
CA LYS A 46 2.30 18.11 -20.37
C LYS A 46 1.01 18.74 -19.85
N ASP A 47 1.03 20.05 -19.68
CA ASP A 47 -0.13 20.82 -19.19
C ASP A 47 -0.73 20.21 -17.89
N GLU A 48 0.13 19.87 -16.94
CA GLU A 48 -0.22 19.21 -15.67
C GLU A 48 -0.87 17.82 -15.79
N LYS A 49 -0.88 17.25 -16.99
CA LYS A 49 -1.38 15.90 -17.29
C LYS A 49 -0.23 14.95 -17.56
N LEU A 50 -0.38 13.73 -17.12
CA LEU A 50 0.52 12.66 -17.50
C LEU A 50 0.07 12.07 -18.83
N VAL A 51 0.95 12.12 -19.83
CA VAL A 51 0.70 11.57 -21.17
C VAL A 51 1.53 10.31 -21.33
N LEU A 52 0.84 9.20 -21.64
CA LEU A 52 1.44 7.92 -21.94
C LEU A 52 1.34 7.69 -23.45
N GLU A 53 2.44 7.34 -24.10
CA GLU A 53 2.48 6.97 -25.51
C GLU A 53 2.99 5.55 -25.67
N GLY A 54 2.53 4.86 -26.72
CA GLY A 54 2.93 3.51 -27.05
C GLY A 54 2.33 2.42 -26.14
N GLU A 55 2.91 1.23 -26.22
CA GLU A 55 2.42 0.05 -25.51
C GLU A 55 2.94 0.01 -24.07
N TRP A 56 2.01 -0.04 -23.13
CA TRP A 56 2.27 -0.15 -21.71
C TRP A 56 1.63 -1.42 -21.17
N TYR A 57 2.40 -2.16 -20.38
CA TYR A 57 1.86 -3.33 -19.68
C TYR A 57 0.97 -2.92 -18.52
N GLN A 58 0.04 -3.74 -18.24
CA GLN A 58 -0.97 -3.60 -17.22
C GLN A 58 -0.39 -3.21 -15.85
N GLY A 59 0.60 -3.93 -15.33
CA GLY A 59 1.23 -3.65 -14.05
C GLY A 59 1.95 -2.30 -14.00
N GLU A 60 2.40 -1.78 -15.13
CA GLU A 60 2.99 -0.44 -15.24
C GLU A 60 1.92 0.63 -15.14
N ILE A 61 0.83 0.50 -15.92
CA ILE A 61 -0.30 1.44 -15.88
C ILE A 61 -0.91 1.50 -14.49
N GLN A 62 -1.09 0.36 -13.86
CA GLN A 62 -1.58 0.31 -12.49
C GLN A 62 -0.71 1.12 -11.52
N LYS A 63 0.61 0.95 -11.59
CA LYS A 63 1.55 1.70 -10.74
C LYS A 63 1.50 3.20 -11.03
N ILE A 64 1.37 3.58 -12.31
CA ILE A 64 1.23 4.98 -12.73
C ILE A 64 -0.04 5.60 -12.13
N ILE A 65 -1.17 4.91 -12.27
CA ILE A 65 -2.45 5.39 -11.70
C ILE A 65 -2.34 5.54 -10.19
N VAL A 66 -1.77 4.55 -9.50
CA VAL A 66 -1.57 4.60 -8.04
C VAL A 66 -0.67 5.77 -7.64
N ALA A 67 0.43 6.00 -8.37
CA ALA A 67 1.36 7.09 -8.07
C ALA A 67 0.73 8.48 -8.26
N VAL A 68 0.02 8.68 -9.37
CA VAL A 68 -0.69 9.94 -9.65
C VAL A 68 -1.76 10.19 -8.58
N LEU A 69 -2.55 9.15 -8.26
CA LEU A 69 -3.59 9.29 -7.25
C LEU A 69 -3.02 9.57 -5.86
N ALA A 70 -1.91 8.92 -5.48
CA ALA A 70 -1.23 9.17 -4.22
C ALA A 70 -0.76 10.63 -4.10
N LEU A 71 -0.17 11.18 -5.16
CA LEU A 71 0.21 12.60 -5.21
C LEU A 71 -0.99 13.53 -5.13
N LYS A 72 -2.10 13.22 -5.82
CA LYS A 72 -3.34 13.97 -5.74
C LYS A 72 -3.96 13.94 -4.34
N MET A 73 -3.89 12.81 -3.65
CA MET A 73 -4.30 12.69 -2.25
C MET A 73 -3.46 13.60 -1.34
N GLU A 74 -2.14 13.62 -1.50
CA GLU A 74 -1.27 14.50 -0.72
C GLU A 74 -1.56 15.99 -0.94
N MET A 75 -1.96 16.39 -2.14
CA MET A 75 -2.37 17.77 -2.42
C MET A 75 -3.55 18.23 -1.55
N VAL A 76 -4.41 17.29 -1.15
CA VAL A 76 -5.59 17.55 -0.30
C VAL A 76 -5.39 17.08 1.16
N GLY A 77 -4.15 16.82 1.57
CA GLY A 77 -3.82 16.45 2.96
C GLY A 77 -4.14 15.01 3.34
N LEU A 78 -4.19 14.12 2.35
CA LEU A 78 -4.37 12.69 2.54
C LEU A 78 -3.08 11.94 2.21
N HIS A 79 -2.68 11.02 3.08
CA HIS A 79 -1.41 10.31 2.98
C HIS A 79 -1.63 8.80 2.85
N PRO A 80 -1.49 8.22 1.64
CA PRO A 80 -1.67 6.79 1.41
C PRO A 80 -0.40 6.00 1.77
N PHE A 81 -0.55 5.05 2.68
CA PHE A 81 0.49 4.11 3.07
C PHE A 81 0.33 2.76 2.41
N HIS A 82 1.43 2.15 1.97
CA HIS A 82 1.49 0.73 1.70
C HIS A 82 1.54 -0.04 3.02
N SER A 83 0.38 -0.38 3.55
CA SER A 83 0.23 -0.92 4.89
C SER A 83 -1.09 -1.66 5.02
N SER A 84 -1.25 -2.44 6.08
CA SER A 84 -2.54 -2.97 6.52
C SER A 84 -2.85 -2.49 7.94
N ALA A 85 -4.12 -2.34 8.28
CA ALA A 85 -4.53 -1.90 9.60
C ALA A 85 -5.72 -2.71 10.12
N VAL A 86 -5.70 -2.99 11.41
CA VAL A 86 -6.79 -3.65 12.13
C VAL A 86 -7.16 -2.88 13.39
N ARG A 87 -8.42 -2.96 13.79
CA ARG A 87 -8.90 -2.50 15.07
C ARG A 87 -9.14 -3.70 15.99
N TYR A 88 -8.39 -3.77 17.08
CA TYR A 88 -8.41 -4.86 18.03
C TYR A 88 -8.46 -4.33 19.46
N ARG A 89 -9.43 -4.78 20.27
CA ARG A 89 -9.64 -4.30 21.65
C ARG A 89 -9.64 -2.77 21.77
N GLU A 90 -10.38 -2.11 20.86
CA GLU A 90 -10.49 -0.65 20.76
C GLU A 90 -9.21 0.09 20.28
N HIS A 91 -8.10 -0.60 20.06
CA HIS A 91 -6.86 -0.03 19.53
C HIS A 91 -6.73 -0.27 18.02
N THR A 92 -6.29 0.73 17.30
CA THR A 92 -5.98 0.62 15.87
C THR A 92 -4.48 0.40 15.68
N ILE A 93 -4.15 -0.72 15.08
CA ILE A 93 -2.79 -1.18 14.84
C ILE A 93 -2.51 -1.09 13.35
N LEU A 94 -1.47 -0.34 12.98
CA LEU A 94 -0.97 -0.25 11.62
C LEU A 94 0.23 -1.17 11.43
N PHE A 95 0.13 -2.11 10.52
CA PHE A 95 1.25 -2.93 10.08
C PHE A 95 1.91 -2.26 8.88
N LEU A 96 3.08 -1.72 9.10
CA LEU A 96 3.85 -0.89 8.19
C LEU A 96 5.15 -1.61 7.82
N GLY A 97 5.67 -1.37 6.65
CA GLY A 97 6.96 -1.90 6.25
C GLY A 97 7.08 -1.83 4.75
N GLY A 98 8.20 -1.26 4.28
CA GLY A 98 8.34 -0.84 2.89
C GLY A 98 8.46 -1.99 1.90
N GLU A 99 8.88 -3.18 2.32
CA GLU A 99 9.11 -4.27 1.38
C GLU A 99 7.99 -5.29 1.37
N ASP A 100 7.87 -5.99 0.24
CA ASP A 100 6.95 -7.10 0.09
C ASP A 100 7.40 -8.28 0.98
N ASN A 101 6.42 -9.08 1.41
CA ASN A 101 6.63 -10.35 2.11
C ASN A 101 7.14 -10.29 3.56
N HIS A 102 7.08 -9.17 4.21
CA HIS A 102 7.43 -9.03 5.64
C HIS A 102 6.31 -9.48 6.60
N GLY A 103 5.13 -9.83 6.07
CA GLY A 103 4.05 -10.41 6.88
C GLY A 103 2.90 -9.48 7.23
N LYS A 104 2.79 -8.26 6.65
CA LYS A 104 1.66 -7.33 6.89
C LYS A 104 0.29 -8.01 6.78
N THR A 105 0.04 -8.65 5.62
CA THR A 105 -1.22 -9.38 5.38
C THR A 105 -1.40 -10.57 6.32
N MET A 106 -0.32 -11.26 6.69
CA MET A 106 -0.39 -12.38 7.64
C MET A 106 -0.77 -11.91 9.03
N CYS A 107 -0.26 -10.76 9.48
CA CYS A 107 -0.64 -10.14 10.76
C CYS A 107 -2.11 -9.73 10.77
N GLN A 108 -2.58 -9.15 9.67
CA GLN A 108 -3.99 -8.77 9.51
C GLN A 108 -4.91 -9.99 9.60
N ILE A 109 -4.59 -11.08 8.90
CA ILE A 109 -5.38 -12.32 8.93
C ILE A 109 -5.39 -12.91 10.34
N GLU A 110 -4.26 -12.92 11.02
CA GLU A 110 -4.18 -13.40 12.39
C GLU A 110 -5.01 -12.53 13.36
N GLY A 111 -4.92 -11.20 13.20
CA GLY A 111 -5.78 -10.27 13.94
C GLY A 111 -7.26 -10.56 13.74
N SER A 112 -7.69 -10.79 12.49
CA SER A 112 -9.07 -11.14 12.19
C SER A 112 -9.51 -12.47 12.85
N ARG A 113 -8.63 -13.47 12.88
CA ARG A 113 -8.89 -14.73 13.59
C ARG A 113 -9.06 -14.54 15.11
N ARG A 114 -8.45 -13.50 15.67
CA ARG A 114 -8.57 -13.10 17.08
C ARG A 114 -9.72 -12.14 17.34
N GLY A 115 -10.54 -11.85 16.31
CA GLY A 115 -11.71 -10.99 16.43
C GLY A 115 -11.46 -9.52 16.19
N SER A 116 -10.35 -9.13 15.55
CA SER A 116 -10.17 -7.75 15.11
C SER A 116 -11.06 -7.42 13.92
N GLN A 117 -11.33 -6.13 13.75
CA GLN A 117 -11.99 -5.58 12.57
C GLN A 117 -10.93 -5.04 11.60
N ILE A 118 -11.16 -5.18 10.30
CA ILE A 118 -10.26 -4.71 9.25
C ILE A 118 -10.52 -3.23 8.99
N VAL A 119 -9.52 -2.41 9.27
CA VAL A 119 -9.50 -0.98 8.91
C VAL A 119 -9.04 -0.80 7.46
N SER A 120 -7.98 -1.51 7.06
CA SER A 120 -7.47 -1.50 5.69
C SER A 120 -6.64 -2.74 5.39
N THR A 121 -6.50 -3.09 4.12
CA THR A 121 -5.83 -4.33 3.71
C THR A 121 -4.46 -4.12 3.08
N GLU A 122 -4.37 -3.27 2.08
CA GLU A 122 -3.15 -3.03 1.31
C GLU A 122 -2.76 -1.55 1.31
N THR A 123 -3.78 -0.68 1.34
CA THR A 123 -3.62 0.75 1.41
C THR A 123 -4.37 1.30 2.61
N THR A 124 -3.67 1.98 3.49
CA THR A 124 -4.26 2.81 4.54
C THR A 124 -4.06 4.26 4.16
N VAL A 125 -5.12 5.03 4.09
CA VAL A 125 -5.05 6.46 3.84
C VAL A 125 -5.32 7.19 5.14
N THR A 126 -4.38 8.05 5.54
CA THR A 126 -4.54 8.90 6.72
C THR A 126 -4.75 10.35 6.34
N ASP A 127 -5.39 11.10 7.22
CA ASP A 127 -5.43 12.56 7.15
C ASP A 127 -4.14 13.19 7.73
N GLU A 128 -4.05 14.52 7.74
CA GLU A 128 -2.90 15.26 8.27
C GLU A 128 -2.64 15.05 9.77
N ARG A 129 -3.64 14.58 10.53
CA ARG A 129 -3.51 14.20 11.96
C ARG A 129 -2.96 12.80 12.12
N GLY A 130 -2.92 12.02 11.02
CA GLY A 130 -2.54 10.62 11.00
C GLY A 130 -3.66 9.65 11.40
N TRP A 131 -4.93 10.08 11.33
CA TRP A 131 -6.08 9.21 11.49
C TRP A 131 -6.31 8.41 10.21
N ALA A 132 -6.52 7.12 10.31
CA ALA A 132 -6.96 6.30 9.19
C ALA A 132 -8.40 6.70 8.82
N VAL A 133 -8.59 7.27 7.63
CA VAL A 133 -9.88 7.81 7.16
C VAL A 133 -10.47 7.00 6.01
N MET A 134 -9.65 6.24 5.30
CA MET A 134 -10.08 5.29 4.27
C MET A 134 -8.99 4.25 4.02
N GLY A 135 -9.31 3.25 3.23
CA GLY A 135 -8.35 2.23 2.82
C GLY A 135 -9.01 1.14 1.97
N SER A 136 -8.18 0.34 1.32
CA SER A 136 -8.65 -0.85 0.61
C SER A 136 -9.22 -1.87 1.60
N LYS A 137 -10.25 -2.60 1.18
CA LYS A 137 -10.96 -3.60 2.02
C LYS A 137 -10.86 -5.02 1.46
N ASN A 138 -10.13 -5.20 0.38
CA ASN A 138 -9.97 -6.48 -0.29
C ASN A 138 -8.66 -7.13 0.14
N VAL A 139 -8.70 -8.36 0.61
CA VAL A 139 -7.52 -9.14 0.97
C VAL A 139 -7.13 -10.04 -0.19
N PHE A 140 -5.88 -9.90 -0.62
CA PHE A 140 -5.33 -10.70 -1.70
C PHE A 140 -4.33 -11.72 -1.13
N LEU A 141 -4.65 -13.00 -1.19
CA LEU A 141 -3.74 -14.05 -0.74
C LEU A 141 -3.03 -14.69 -1.93
N ARG A 142 -1.71 -14.63 -1.91
CA ARG A 142 -0.87 -15.42 -2.82
C ARG A 142 -0.54 -16.75 -2.16
N HIS A 143 -0.76 -17.85 -2.87
CA HIS A 143 -0.26 -19.15 -2.45
C HIS A 143 1.24 -19.22 -2.76
N ARG A 144 2.05 -19.34 -1.72
CA ARG A 144 3.47 -19.61 -1.83
C ARG A 144 3.77 -20.98 -1.25
N SER A 145 4.72 -21.68 -1.85
CA SER A 145 5.24 -22.91 -1.26
C SER A 145 5.86 -22.58 0.10
N LYS A 146 5.51 -23.35 1.13
CA LYS A 146 6.06 -23.18 2.47
C LYS A 146 7.59 -23.19 2.45
N GLY A 147 8.23 -22.17 3.00
CA GLY A 147 9.68 -22.03 3.03
C GLY A 147 10.28 -21.31 1.82
N THR A 148 9.45 -20.75 0.93
CA THR A 148 9.90 -19.92 -0.21
C THR A 148 9.56 -18.44 -0.04
N GLU A 149 9.06 -18.05 1.12
CA GLU A 149 8.57 -16.71 1.41
C GLU A 149 9.65 -15.62 1.20
N ARG A 150 10.93 -16.00 1.33
CA ARG A 150 12.10 -15.13 1.14
C ARG A 150 13.20 -15.73 0.24
N ALA A 151 12.88 -16.71 -0.57
CA ALA A 151 13.88 -17.21 -1.51
C ALA A 151 14.23 -16.11 -2.51
N ASP A 152 15.53 -15.90 -2.77
CA ASP A 152 16.07 -15.00 -3.81
C ASP A 152 15.70 -15.47 -5.24
N LYS A 153 14.80 -16.41 -5.34
CA LYS A 153 14.28 -16.90 -6.62
C LYS A 153 13.06 -16.08 -7.03
N PRO A 154 12.95 -15.77 -8.33
CA PRO A 154 11.75 -15.11 -8.84
C PRO A 154 10.54 -15.91 -8.40
N ASN A 155 9.55 -15.21 -7.85
CA ASN A 155 8.33 -15.79 -7.34
C ASN A 155 7.71 -16.71 -8.39
N GLN A 156 7.80 -18.00 -8.20
CA GLN A 156 6.92 -18.94 -8.87
C GLN A 156 5.62 -18.92 -8.06
N ASP A 157 4.74 -18.00 -8.41
CA ASP A 157 3.39 -17.98 -7.87
C ASP A 157 2.68 -19.24 -8.38
N GLU A 158 2.70 -20.30 -7.59
CA GLU A 158 1.89 -21.48 -7.82
C GLU A 158 0.45 -21.17 -7.43
N GLY A 159 -0.29 -20.49 -8.31
CA GLY A 159 -1.74 -20.45 -8.21
C GLY A 159 -2.37 -19.11 -7.84
N VAL A 160 -3.62 -19.07 -8.18
CA VAL A 160 -4.54 -17.95 -8.15
C VAL A 160 -4.67 -17.39 -6.74
N ALA A 161 -4.37 -16.14 -6.64
CA ALA A 161 -4.76 -15.32 -5.51
C ALA A 161 -6.28 -15.43 -5.27
N LYS A 162 -6.67 -15.74 -4.05
CA LYS A 162 -8.06 -15.62 -3.65
C LYS A 162 -8.32 -14.20 -3.20
N LEU A 163 -9.18 -13.51 -3.92
CA LEU A 163 -9.77 -12.27 -3.48
C LEU A 163 -10.78 -12.61 -2.37
N PHE A 164 -10.52 -12.17 -1.15
CA PHE A 164 -11.48 -12.30 -0.06
C PHE A 164 -12.34 -11.05 0.01
N GLU A 165 -13.42 -11.07 -0.73
CA GLU A 165 -14.51 -10.14 -0.47
C GLU A 165 -15.35 -10.72 0.67
N LYS A 166 -15.46 -9.98 1.77
CA LYS A 166 -16.40 -10.22 2.87
C LYS A 166 -16.63 -11.70 3.20
N THR A 167 -15.64 -12.37 3.77
CA THR A 167 -15.90 -13.63 4.44
C THR A 167 -16.49 -13.33 5.84
N PRO A 168 -17.26 -14.23 6.45
CA PRO A 168 -17.75 -14.06 7.82
C PRO A 168 -16.64 -13.80 8.86
N GLU A 169 -15.41 -14.18 8.53
CA GLU A 169 -14.22 -14.00 9.38
C GLU A 169 -13.65 -12.59 9.31
N PHE A 170 -14.00 -11.82 8.27
CA PHE A 170 -13.49 -10.46 8.07
C PHE A 170 -14.57 -9.43 8.35
N VAL A 171 -14.57 -8.91 9.55
CA VAL A 171 -15.43 -7.79 9.94
C VAL A 171 -14.73 -6.49 9.54
N ILE A 172 -15.41 -5.67 8.77
CA ILE A 172 -14.89 -4.38 8.30
C ILE A 172 -15.19 -3.30 9.33
N TYR A 173 -14.21 -2.42 9.54
CA TYR A 173 -14.34 -1.17 10.27
C TYR A 173 -14.22 -0.01 9.28
N ASP A 174 -15.27 0.80 9.13
CA ASP A 174 -15.36 1.84 8.10
C ASP A 174 -15.31 3.27 8.66
N GLU A 175 -15.25 3.43 9.98
CA GLU A 175 -15.19 4.75 10.61
C GLU A 175 -13.75 5.26 10.69
N PRO A 176 -13.53 6.59 10.62
CA PRO A 176 -12.22 7.17 10.90
C PRO A 176 -11.73 6.79 12.31
N THR A 177 -10.44 6.43 12.40
CA THR A 177 -9.85 6.01 13.67
C THR A 177 -8.41 6.48 13.82
N ASP A 178 -8.02 6.85 15.04
CA ASP A 178 -6.61 7.14 15.32
C ASP A 178 -5.78 5.86 15.27
N ILE A 179 -4.53 5.99 14.89
CA ILE A 179 -3.57 4.88 14.87
C ILE A 179 -2.81 4.90 16.19
N ASP A 180 -3.13 3.95 17.07
CA ASP A 180 -2.54 3.87 18.41
C ASP A 180 -1.13 3.26 18.41
N LEU A 181 -0.88 2.33 17.48
CA LEU A 181 0.33 1.51 17.45
C LEU A 181 0.76 1.21 16.02
N VAL A 182 2.05 1.34 15.75
CA VAL A 182 2.64 0.96 14.48
C VAL A 182 3.60 -0.20 14.67
N ILE A 183 3.39 -1.26 13.92
CA ILE A 183 4.23 -2.45 13.92
C ILE A 183 4.92 -2.59 12.56
N VAL A 184 6.22 -2.76 12.57
CA VAL A 184 7.00 -3.22 11.43
C VAL A 184 7.19 -4.72 11.58
N PRO A 185 6.38 -5.54 10.92
CA PRO A 185 6.42 -6.99 11.10
C PRO A 185 7.54 -7.63 10.29
N ASP A 186 8.07 -8.73 10.82
CA ASP A 186 9.00 -9.60 10.13
C ASP A 186 8.70 -11.06 10.47
N ILE A 187 7.91 -11.73 9.62
CA ILE A 187 7.56 -13.13 9.81
C ILE A 187 8.54 -13.99 9.04
N ASP A 188 9.44 -14.61 9.79
CA ASP A 188 10.48 -15.49 9.26
C ASP A 188 10.58 -16.76 10.10
N GLY A 189 10.29 -17.89 9.50
CA GLY A 189 10.27 -19.21 10.17
C GLY A 189 11.61 -19.66 10.80
N HIS A 190 12.70 -18.94 10.53
CA HIS A 190 14.05 -19.33 10.96
C HIS A 190 14.53 -18.68 12.25
N TYR A 191 14.03 -17.45 12.55
CA TYR A 191 14.53 -16.67 13.68
C TYR A 191 13.63 -16.72 14.90
N SER A 192 14.24 -16.65 16.08
CA SER A 192 13.50 -16.48 17.33
C SER A 192 12.79 -15.13 17.37
N THR A 193 11.73 -15.05 18.18
CA THR A 193 11.00 -13.80 18.40
C THR A 193 11.93 -12.72 18.95
N GLN A 194 11.86 -11.56 18.34
CA GLN A 194 12.58 -10.35 18.71
C GLN A 194 11.63 -9.17 18.66
N VAL A 195 11.71 -8.32 19.67
CA VAL A 195 10.94 -7.10 19.77
C VAL A 195 11.89 -5.94 20.04
N ALA A 196 11.77 -4.87 19.28
CA ALA A 196 12.56 -3.67 19.46
C ALA A 196 11.69 -2.43 19.24
N GLU A 197 11.76 -1.48 20.14
CA GLU A 197 11.23 -0.14 19.88
C GLU A 197 12.13 0.54 18.85
N LEU A 198 11.53 1.13 17.82
CA LEU A 198 12.29 1.81 16.78
C LEU A 198 12.75 3.18 17.27
N ALA A 199 14.01 3.52 16.97
CA ALA A 199 14.53 4.85 17.18
C ALA A 199 13.85 5.87 16.24
N ARG A 200 13.87 7.15 16.59
CA ARG A 200 13.17 8.21 15.84
C ARG A 200 13.47 8.18 14.33
N PHE A 201 14.75 8.09 13.97
CA PHE A 201 15.14 8.03 12.56
C PHE A 201 14.55 6.81 11.84
N GLU A 202 14.52 5.65 12.50
CA GLU A 202 13.95 4.42 11.93
C GLU A 202 12.44 4.56 11.73
N ARG A 203 11.72 5.20 12.66
CA ARG A 203 10.28 5.48 12.53
C ARG A 203 9.99 6.41 11.35
N GLU A 204 10.75 7.51 11.23
CA GLU A 204 10.64 8.45 10.10
C GLU A 204 10.95 7.75 8.78
N TYR A 205 12.00 6.93 8.74
CA TYR A 205 12.38 6.16 7.55
C TYR A 205 11.28 5.19 7.12
N GLN A 206 10.73 4.39 8.05
CA GLN A 206 9.68 3.42 7.75
C GLN A 206 8.40 4.12 7.28
N THR A 207 8.03 5.25 7.90
CA THR A 207 6.90 6.07 7.49
C THR A 207 7.08 6.58 6.06
N PHE A 208 8.20 7.23 5.79
CA PHE A 208 8.53 7.77 4.47
C PHE A 208 8.59 6.66 3.41
N HIS A 209 9.26 5.56 3.69
CA HIS A 209 9.41 4.45 2.76
C HIS A 209 8.06 3.84 2.37
N SER A 210 7.15 3.71 3.33
CA SER A 210 5.80 3.20 3.06
C SER A 210 4.97 4.14 2.19
N LEU A 211 5.06 5.46 2.38
CA LEU A 211 4.43 6.44 1.50
C LEU A 211 5.05 6.42 0.10
N MET A 212 6.38 6.39 0.01
CA MET A 212 7.09 6.37 -1.26
C MET A 212 6.87 5.11 -2.08
N ASN A 213 6.42 4.02 -1.47
CA ASN A 213 6.05 2.81 -2.20
C ASN A 213 4.93 3.06 -3.22
N TYR A 214 4.02 4.00 -2.92
CA TYR A 214 2.96 4.40 -3.84
C TYR A 214 3.35 5.55 -4.77
N ILE A 215 4.13 6.50 -4.29
CA ILE A 215 4.52 7.70 -5.05
C ILE A 215 5.68 7.41 -6.02
N GLY A 216 6.37 6.30 -5.84
CA GLY A 216 7.60 5.97 -6.53
C GLY A 216 7.44 5.63 -8.01
N LEU A 217 7.17 6.59 -8.88
CA LEU A 217 7.23 6.42 -10.35
C LEU A 217 8.58 5.87 -10.81
N HIS A 218 9.66 6.15 -10.08
CA HIS A 218 11.01 5.65 -10.37
C HIS A 218 11.12 4.12 -10.40
N LEU A 219 10.20 3.41 -9.76
CA LEU A 219 10.16 1.94 -9.78
C LEU A 219 9.66 1.38 -11.12
N MET A 220 9.18 2.24 -12.02
CA MET A 220 8.55 1.83 -13.27
C MET A 220 9.37 2.12 -14.51
N LEU A 221 10.51 2.79 -14.33
CA LEU A 221 11.25 3.27 -15.47
C LEU A 221 12.04 2.15 -16.12
N ALA A 222 11.63 1.82 -17.33
CA ALA A 222 12.48 1.07 -18.23
C ALA A 222 13.72 1.92 -18.59
N PRO A 223 14.88 1.30 -18.82
CA PRO A 223 16.05 2.03 -19.33
C PRO A 223 15.68 2.82 -20.59
N GLY A 224 16.04 4.09 -20.61
CA GLY A 224 15.80 4.97 -21.76
C GLY A 224 14.56 5.85 -21.69
N LEU A 225 13.67 5.65 -20.71
CA LEU A 225 12.55 6.56 -20.47
C LEU A 225 12.94 7.65 -19.47
N ALA A 226 12.68 8.91 -19.85
CA ALA A 226 12.85 10.03 -18.93
C ALA A 226 11.72 10.03 -17.91
N MET A 227 12.05 10.13 -16.61
CA MET A 227 11.03 10.23 -15.56
C MET A 227 10.43 11.63 -15.50
N PRO A 228 9.11 11.78 -15.68
CA PRO A 228 8.47 13.07 -15.47
C PRO A 228 8.50 13.42 -13.98
N ILE A 229 8.83 14.66 -13.66
CA ILE A 229 8.81 15.20 -12.31
C ILE A 229 7.41 15.74 -12.04
N ILE A 230 6.57 14.94 -11.42
CA ILE A 230 5.21 15.32 -11.03
C ILE A 230 5.09 15.64 -9.51
N ASP A 231 6.12 15.32 -8.73
CA ASP A 231 6.21 15.62 -7.31
C ASP A 231 6.89 16.97 -7.08
N THR A 232 6.16 17.93 -6.50
CA THR A 232 6.66 19.29 -6.31
C THR A 232 7.50 19.45 -5.03
N PRO A 233 8.40 20.46 -4.95
CA PRO A 233 9.13 20.76 -3.73
C PRO A 233 8.22 21.01 -2.52
N GLU A 234 7.09 21.66 -2.73
CA GLU A 234 6.10 21.97 -1.67
C GLU A 234 5.47 20.70 -1.11
N LEU A 235 5.11 19.72 -1.97
CA LEU A 235 4.59 18.43 -1.53
C LEU A 235 5.64 17.63 -0.76
N ARG A 236 6.91 17.69 -1.18
CA ARG A 236 8.01 17.02 -0.47
C ARG A 236 8.20 17.57 0.94
N VAL A 237 8.09 18.90 1.13
CA VAL A 237 8.17 19.51 2.46
C VAL A 237 6.97 19.06 3.31
N LYS A 238 5.75 19.16 2.80
CA LYS A 238 4.54 18.71 3.53
C LYS A 238 4.64 17.23 3.94
N ARG A 239 5.12 16.39 3.03
CA ARG A 239 5.33 14.95 3.30
C ARG A 239 6.37 14.72 4.39
N ALA A 240 7.48 15.47 4.36
CA ALA A 240 8.51 15.38 5.40
C ALA A 240 7.95 15.79 6.77
N ASP A 241 7.22 16.89 6.83
CA ASP A 241 6.57 17.36 8.06
C ASP A 241 5.53 16.36 8.58
N PHE A 242 4.77 15.76 7.69
CA PHE A 242 3.82 14.69 8.05
C PHE A 242 4.56 13.47 8.60
N CYS A 243 5.59 12.96 7.92
CA CYS A 243 6.39 11.83 8.38
C CYS A 243 6.97 12.08 9.78
N HIS A 244 7.45 13.29 10.02
CA HIS A 244 7.98 13.70 11.31
C HIS A 244 6.92 13.59 12.42
N ARG A 245 5.74 14.19 12.22
CA ARG A 245 4.63 14.13 13.20
C ARG A 245 4.07 12.72 13.37
N PHE A 246 3.89 12.00 12.26
CA PHE A 246 3.36 10.64 12.31
C PHE A 246 4.28 9.68 13.07
N SER A 247 5.60 9.86 12.96
CA SER A 247 6.61 9.06 13.64
C SER A 247 6.70 9.25 15.16
N GLU A 248 5.96 10.20 15.74
CA GLU A 248 5.85 10.37 17.19
C GLU A 248 5.04 9.27 17.87
N ARG A 249 4.27 8.49 17.11
CA ARG A 249 3.52 7.33 17.61
C ARG A 249 4.44 6.23 18.12
N PRO A 250 3.94 5.30 18.96
CA PRO A 250 4.68 4.09 19.31
C PRO A 250 4.94 3.21 18.08
N TYR A 251 6.20 2.87 17.84
CA TYR A 251 6.64 2.01 16.74
C TYR A 251 7.51 0.88 17.26
N TYR A 252 7.16 -0.34 16.89
CA TYR A 252 7.93 -1.53 17.23
C TYR A 252 8.24 -2.34 15.99
N PHE A 253 9.48 -2.80 15.90
CA PHE A 253 9.85 -3.90 15.03
C PHE A 253 9.58 -5.20 15.77
N ILE A 254 8.85 -6.12 15.17
CA ILE A 254 8.56 -7.44 15.72
C ILE A 254 8.89 -8.50 14.68
N ARG A 255 9.92 -9.30 14.98
CA ARG A 255 10.25 -10.51 14.24
C ARG A 255 9.68 -11.71 14.96
N ALA A 256 9.07 -12.64 14.25
CA ALA A 256 8.58 -13.89 14.81
C ALA A 256 8.54 -15.01 13.76
N LYS A 257 8.55 -16.26 14.22
CA LYS A 257 8.45 -17.42 13.32
C LYS A 257 7.10 -17.57 12.65
N THR A 258 6.06 -17.09 13.30
CA THR A 258 4.67 -17.23 12.81
C THR A 258 3.88 -15.98 13.11
N PRO A 259 2.77 -15.74 12.37
CA PRO A 259 1.87 -14.63 12.65
C PRO A 259 1.28 -14.68 14.06
N GLN A 260 1.01 -15.88 14.59
CA GLN A 260 0.48 -16.09 15.94
C GLN A 260 1.45 -15.54 16.99
N LEU A 261 2.72 -15.95 16.91
CA LEU A 261 3.75 -15.47 17.84
C LEU A 261 3.99 -13.97 17.72
N LEU A 262 3.90 -13.42 16.52
CA LEU A 262 4.00 -12.00 16.33
C LEU A 262 2.83 -11.27 16.99
N PHE A 263 1.62 -11.75 16.77
CA PHE A 263 0.43 -11.11 17.33
C PHE A 263 0.37 -11.26 18.86
N ASP A 264 0.92 -12.34 19.44
CA ASP A 264 1.10 -12.49 20.89
C ASP A 264 1.97 -11.35 21.46
N GLU A 265 3.00 -10.91 20.74
CA GLU A 265 3.80 -9.75 21.15
C GLU A 265 3.03 -8.43 21.00
N VAL A 266 2.24 -8.30 19.93
CA VAL A 266 1.37 -7.11 19.74
C VAL A 266 0.41 -6.94 20.90
N GLU A 267 -0.21 -8.03 21.38
CA GLU A 267 -1.15 -7.99 22.52
C GLU A 267 -0.53 -7.50 23.83
N ARG A 268 0.79 -7.57 23.98
CA ARG A 268 1.48 -7.06 25.18
C ARG A 268 1.57 -5.53 25.25
N PHE A 269 1.31 -4.87 24.13
CA PHE A 269 1.32 -3.40 24.03
C PHE A 269 -0.07 -2.77 24.16
N LEU A 270 -1.11 -3.58 24.21
CA LEU A 270 -2.51 -3.18 24.33
C LEU A 270 -3.03 -3.38 25.74
#